data_bd50804ff70d3151234d69daac335da1
#
_entry.id   bd50804ff70d3151234d69daac335da1
#
_cell.length_a   1.000
_cell.length_b   1.000
_cell.length_c   1.000
_cell.angle_alpha   90.00
_cell.angle_beta   90.00
_cell.angle_gamma   90.00
#
_symmetry.space_group_name_H-M   'P 1'
#
loop_
_entity.id
_entity.type
_entity.pdbx_description
1 polymer ?
#
loop_
_entity_poly.entity_id
_entity_poly.type
_entity_poly.pdbx_seq_one_letter_code
_entity_poly.pdbx_strand_id
1 'polypeptide(L)'
;MNNRERILAVLNYQKYDRLPVVHFGFWGETLEKWAAEGHISFEEAKAWGDGNPTDAVLGQKLGFDCNYYSCFHPASGLHPCFESKILKTFPDGSMHVLDGG
;
A
#
# COMPACT_ATOMS: atom_id res chain seq x y z
N MET A 1 21.02 6.69 11.65
CA MET A 1 20.23 7.35 10.57
C MET A 1 18.75 7.09 10.79
N ASN A 2 17.92 8.10 10.58
CA ASN A 2 16.48 7.89 10.50
C ASN A 2 16.10 7.35 9.10
N ASN A 3 14.84 6.92 8.91
CA ASN A 3 14.42 6.31 7.63
C ASN A 3 14.55 7.25 6.44
N ARG A 4 14.25 8.55 6.62
CA ARG A 4 14.42 9.54 5.55
C ARG A 4 15.88 9.72 5.14
N GLU A 5 16.77 9.86 6.10
CA GLU A 5 18.21 9.98 5.85
C GLU A 5 18.78 8.74 5.15
N ARG A 6 18.34 7.56 5.59
CA ARG A 6 18.76 6.28 5.00
C ARG A 6 18.31 6.17 3.54
N ILE A 7 17.04 6.47 3.27
CA ILE A 7 16.50 6.42 1.91
C ILE A 7 17.22 7.43 1.01
N LEU A 8 17.42 8.66 1.48
CA LEU A 8 18.15 9.68 0.70
C LEU A 8 19.60 9.28 0.44
N ALA A 9 20.27 8.68 1.41
CA ALA A 9 21.64 8.20 1.23
C ALA A 9 21.72 7.13 0.15
N VAL A 10 20.81 6.15 0.17
CA VAL A 10 20.74 5.09 -0.86
C VAL A 10 20.45 5.69 -2.24
N LEU A 11 19.46 6.58 -2.36
CA LEU A 11 19.09 7.19 -3.64
C LEU A 11 20.18 8.09 -4.23
N ASN A 12 21.01 8.69 -3.38
CA ASN A 12 22.12 9.54 -3.80
C ASN A 12 23.48 8.80 -3.82
N TYR A 13 23.49 7.48 -3.75
CA TYR A 13 24.70 6.65 -3.75
C TYR A 13 25.71 7.04 -2.66
N GLN A 14 25.21 7.48 -1.51
CA GLN A 14 26.02 7.85 -0.35
C GLN A 14 26.12 6.68 0.65
N LYS A 15 27.07 6.81 1.59
CA LYS A 15 27.21 5.82 2.66
C LYS A 15 25.96 5.76 3.54
N TYR A 16 25.45 4.56 3.77
CA TYR A 16 24.29 4.28 4.62
C TYR A 16 24.64 3.20 5.66
N ASP A 17 23.86 3.13 6.74
CA ASP A 17 24.04 2.15 7.81
C ASP A 17 23.52 0.75 7.42
N ARG A 18 22.36 0.69 6.79
CA ARG A 18 21.73 -0.51 6.23
C ARG A 18 20.75 -0.12 5.12
N LEU A 19 20.32 -1.08 4.32
CA LEU A 19 19.24 -0.83 3.35
C LEU A 19 17.90 -0.64 4.09
N PRO A 20 17.04 0.26 3.62
CA PRO A 20 15.69 0.37 4.13
C PRO A 20 14.87 -0.86 3.71
N VAL A 21 14.03 -1.35 4.63
CA VAL A 21 13.06 -2.40 4.35
C VAL A 21 11.75 -1.75 3.99
N VAL A 22 11.38 -1.84 2.72
CA VAL A 22 10.23 -1.14 2.13
C VAL A 22 9.20 -2.16 1.66
N HIS A 23 7.92 -1.85 1.83
CA HIS A 23 6.83 -2.64 1.27
C HIS A 23 5.90 -1.77 0.40
N PHE A 24 5.02 -2.42 -0.35
CA PHE A 24 4.08 -1.80 -1.29
C PHE A 24 2.62 -2.03 -0.88
N GLY A 25 2.37 -2.28 0.37
CA GLY A 25 1.08 -2.66 0.90
C GLY A 25 0.94 -4.17 1.11
N PHE A 26 -0.24 -4.58 1.51
CA PHE A 26 -0.56 -5.98 1.82
C PHE A 26 -1.88 -6.37 1.15
N TRP A 27 -1.98 -7.64 0.78
CA TRP A 27 -3.24 -8.24 0.37
C TRP A 27 -4.16 -8.45 1.58
N GLY A 28 -5.45 -8.18 1.43
CA GLY A 28 -6.42 -8.37 2.50
C GLY A 28 -6.42 -9.79 3.06
N GLU A 29 -6.38 -10.78 2.19
CA GLU A 29 -6.32 -12.21 2.55
C GLU A 29 -5.05 -12.55 3.35
N THR A 30 -3.93 -11.89 3.05
CA THR A 30 -2.68 -12.06 3.81
C THR A 30 -2.83 -11.52 5.22
N LEU A 31 -3.44 -10.35 5.36
CA LEU A 31 -3.70 -9.75 6.68
C LEU A 31 -4.66 -10.59 7.51
N GLU A 32 -5.72 -11.13 6.90
CA GLU A 32 -6.64 -12.05 7.57
C GLU A 32 -5.94 -13.32 8.04
N LYS A 33 -5.10 -13.91 7.22
CA LYS A 33 -4.29 -15.08 7.56
C LYS A 33 -3.35 -14.79 8.73
N TRP A 34 -2.63 -13.68 8.69
CA TRP A 34 -1.74 -13.29 9.78
C TRP A 34 -2.47 -13.01 11.08
N ALA A 35 -3.69 -12.46 11.01
CA ALA A 35 -4.55 -12.31 12.18
C ALA A 35 -4.98 -13.67 12.75
N ALA A 36 -5.36 -14.61 11.91
CA ALA A 36 -5.71 -15.97 12.33
C ALA A 36 -4.52 -16.72 12.95
N GLU A 37 -3.30 -16.45 12.48
CA GLU A 37 -2.05 -17.00 13.02
C GLU A 37 -1.57 -16.28 14.29
N GLY A 38 -2.20 -15.17 14.69
CA GLY A 38 -1.89 -14.43 15.91
C GLY A 38 -0.75 -13.41 15.78
N HIS A 39 -0.30 -13.09 14.58
CA HIS A 39 0.77 -12.11 14.36
C HIS A 39 0.28 -10.67 14.47
N ILE A 40 -0.96 -10.42 14.09
CA ILE A 40 -1.65 -9.15 14.20
C ILE A 40 -3.08 -9.38 14.70
N SER A 41 -3.79 -8.34 15.12
CA SER A 41 -5.20 -8.48 15.48
C SER A 41 -6.12 -8.43 14.25
N PHE A 42 -7.33 -9.00 14.35
CA PHE A 42 -8.35 -8.86 13.30
C PHE A 42 -8.80 -7.42 13.10
N GLU A 43 -8.78 -6.61 14.15
CA GLU A 43 -9.07 -5.18 14.06
C GLU A 43 -8.02 -4.44 13.24
N GLU A 44 -6.74 -4.73 13.46
CA GLU A 44 -5.63 -4.18 12.67
C GLU A 44 -5.73 -4.62 11.20
N ALA A 45 -6.05 -5.89 10.96
CA ALA A 45 -6.21 -6.39 9.59
C ALA A 45 -7.32 -5.66 8.83
N LYS A 46 -8.45 -5.36 9.49
CA LYS A 46 -9.57 -4.64 8.88
C LYS A 46 -9.33 -3.14 8.74
N ALA A 47 -8.61 -2.55 9.69
CA ALA A 47 -8.37 -1.10 9.72
C ALA A 47 -7.21 -0.68 8.81
N TRP A 48 -6.43 -1.63 8.30
CA TRP A 48 -5.27 -1.30 7.49
C TRP A 48 -5.63 -0.65 6.15
N GLY A 49 -4.86 0.33 5.77
CA GLY A 49 -4.86 0.98 4.46
C GLY A 49 -3.54 1.71 4.24
N ASP A 50 -3.11 1.81 2.99
CA ASP A 50 -1.83 2.44 2.65
C ASP A 50 -1.70 3.84 3.25
N GLY A 51 -0.66 4.04 4.04
CA GLY A 51 -0.33 5.34 4.65
C GLY A 51 -1.20 5.77 5.82
N ASN A 52 -2.15 4.95 6.29
CA ASN A 52 -2.94 5.27 7.47
C ASN A 52 -2.18 4.95 8.78
N PRO A 53 -2.69 5.36 9.97
CA PRO A 53 -2.03 5.05 11.23
C PRO A 53 -1.80 3.56 11.49
N THR A 54 -2.71 2.71 11.04
CA THR A 54 -2.57 1.25 11.18
C THR A 54 -1.43 0.70 10.33
N ASP A 55 -1.21 1.25 9.15
CA ASP A 55 -0.06 0.89 8.30
C ASP A 55 1.27 1.15 9.01
N ALA A 56 1.40 2.29 9.69
CA ALA A 56 2.60 2.59 10.49
C ALA A 56 2.79 1.60 11.64
N VAL A 57 1.71 1.22 12.34
CA VAL A 57 1.76 0.24 13.43
C VAL A 57 2.16 -1.13 12.92
N LEU A 58 1.54 -1.61 11.83
CA LEU A 58 1.87 -2.89 11.23
C LEU A 58 3.28 -2.90 10.65
N GLY A 59 3.68 -1.82 9.99
CA GLY A 59 5.05 -1.66 9.51
C GLY A 59 6.07 -1.84 10.62
N GLN A 60 5.87 -1.19 11.75
CA GLN A 60 6.75 -1.32 12.91
C GLN A 60 6.75 -2.75 13.49
N LYS A 61 5.57 -3.37 13.66
CA LYS A 61 5.45 -4.75 14.16
C LYS A 61 6.16 -5.78 13.28
N LEU A 62 6.10 -5.59 11.98
CA LEU A 62 6.64 -6.52 10.98
C LEU A 62 8.09 -6.20 10.55
N GLY A 63 8.66 -5.14 11.10
CA GLY A 63 10.05 -4.73 10.84
C GLY A 63 10.27 -3.99 9.52
N PHE A 64 9.23 -3.39 8.95
CA PHE A 64 9.34 -2.51 7.79
C PHE A 64 9.69 -1.08 8.22
N ASP A 65 10.46 -0.40 7.40
CA ASP A 65 10.83 1.00 7.62
C ASP A 65 9.80 1.98 7.05
N CYS A 66 9.20 1.65 5.91
CA CYS A 66 8.15 2.46 5.29
C CYS A 66 7.34 1.69 4.25
N ASN A 67 6.14 2.20 3.97
CA ASN A 67 5.34 1.81 2.83
C ASN A 67 5.63 2.78 1.68
N TYR A 68 6.02 2.26 0.52
CA TYR A 68 6.33 3.06 -0.66
C TYR A 68 5.13 3.92 -1.11
N TYR A 69 3.93 3.37 -1.07
CA TYR A 69 2.72 4.10 -1.46
C TYR A 69 2.30 5.21 -0.49
N SER A 70 2.81 5.22 0.74
CA SER A 70 2.56 6.30 1.69
C SER A 70 3.44 7.53 1.48
N CYS A 71 4.48 7.43 0.64
CA CYS A 71 5.46 8.50 0.49
C CYS A 71 4.98 9.61 -0.45
N PHE A 72 4.34 9.24 -1.57
CA PHE A 72 3.92 10.21 -2.58
C PHE A 72 2.98 9.58 -3.61
N HIS A 73 1.83 10.23 -3.86
CA HIS A 73 0.86 9.84 -4.89
C HIS A 73 0.68 10.99 -5.89
N PRO A 74 1.44 11.01 -7.00
CA PRO A 74 1.22 12.00 -8.04
C PRO A 74 -0.11 11.71 -8.75
N ALA A 75 -0.85 12.76 -9.07
CA ALA A 75 -1.98 12.67 -9.98
C ALA A 75 -1.46 12.46 -11.40
N SER A 76 -1.19 11.20 -11.76
CA SER A 76 -0.61 10.80 -13.04
C SER A 76 -1.66 10.36 -14.08
N GLY A 77 -2.93 10.34 -13.71
CA GLY A 77 -4.03 10.00 -14.59
C GLY A 77 -4.46 11.13 -15.51
N LEU A 78 -5.35 10.80 -16.44
CA LEU A 78 -5.97 11.78 -17.33
C LEU A 78 -6.83 12.78 -16.53
N HIS A 79 -6.72 14.08 -16.83
CA HIS A 79 -7.48 15.10 -16.15
C HIS A 79 -8.19 16.03 -17.15
N PRO A 80 -9.53 16.20 -17.06
CA PRO A 80 -10.44 15.52 -16.13
C PRO A 80 -10.58 14.02 -16.44
N CYS A 81 -10.80 13.21 -15.41
CA CYS A 81 -11.06 11.79 -15.56
C CYS A 81 -12.37 11.54 -16.33
N PHE A 82 -12.45 10.40 -17.02
CA PHE A 82 -13.74 9.92 -17.55
C PHE A 82 -14.66 9.52 -16.40
N GLU A 83 -15.95 9.71 -16.60
CA GLU A 83 -16.95 9.20 -15.67
C GLU A 83 -17.01 7.67 -15.78
N SER A 84 -16.87 6.96 -14.65
CA SER A 84 -16.98 5.50 -14.64
C SER A 84 -18.41 5.06 -14.93
N LYS A 85 -18.59 4.15 -15.90
CA LYS A 85 -19.90 3.65 -16.32
C LYS A 85 -19.83 2.14 -16.55
N ILE A 86 -20.90 1.44 -16.14
CA ILE A 86 -21.14 0.06 -16.56
C ILE A 86 -21.79 0.09 -17.93
N LEU A 87 -21.11 -0.40 -18.95
CA LEU A 87 -21.60 -0.43 -20.33
C LEU A 87 -22.45 -1.67 -20.60
N LYS A 88 -22.11 -2.82 -20.02
CA LYS A 88 -22.82 -4.08 -20.19
C LYS A 88 -22.53 -5.01 -19.01
N THR A 89 -23.56 -5.75 -18.60
CA THR A 89 -23.43 -6.86 -17.65
C THR A 89 -23.74 -8.17 -18.38
N PHE A 90 -22.90 -9.18 -18.19
CA PHE A 90 -23.07 -10.50 -18.79
C PHE A 90 -23.76 -11.47 -17.83
N PRO A 91 -24.36 -12.58 -18.35
CA PRO A 91 -25.08 -13.54 -17.49
C PRO A 91 -24.21 -14.24 -16.44
N ASP A 92 -22.89 -14.33 -16.64
CA ASP A 92 -21.92 -14.89 -15.68
C ASP A 92 -21.53 -13.93 -14.55
N GLY A 93 -22.11 -12.72 -14.53
CA GLY A 93 -21.81 -11.68 -13.54
C GLY A 93 -20.63 -10.79 -13.89
N SER A 94 -19.92 -11.06 -14.99
CA SER A 94 -18.87 -10.16 -15.49
C SER A 94 -19.47 -8.88 -16.07
N MET A 95 -18.70 -7.81 -16.07
CA MET A 95 -19.14 -6.50 -16.54
C MET A 95 -18.13 -5.89 -17.49
N HIS A 96 -18.66 -5.22 -18.52
CA HIS A 96 -17.88 -4.31 -19.34
C HIS A 96 -18.05 -2.89 -18.80
N VAL A 97 -16.98 -2.32 -18.30
CA VAL A 97 -17.01 -1.00 -17.67
C VAL A 97 -16.12 -0.01 -18.40
N LEU A 98 -16.54 1.24 -18.44
CA LEU A 98 -15.66 2.37 -18.72
C LEU A 98 -15.08 2.85 -17.38
N ASP A 99 -13.79 2.71 -17.21
CA ASP A 99 -13.11 3.17 -16.01
C ASP A 99 -12.66 4.61 -16.16
N GLY A 100 -12.79 5.39 -15.07
CA GLY A 100 -12.42 6.79 -15.03
C GLY A 100 -10.94 7.07 -14.80
N GLY A 101 -10.16 6.03 -14.54
CA GLY A 101 -8.76 6.19 -14.13
C GLY A 101 -7.70 5.57 -15.02
#